data_9016363bf2ef534da67d8ddd0b7c1f87
#
_entry.id   9016363bf2ef534da67d8ddd0b7c1f87
#
_cell.length_a   1.000
_cell.length_b   1.000
_cell.length_c   1.000
_cell.angle_alpha   90.00
_cell.angle_beta   90.00
_cell.angle_gamma   90.00
#
_symmetry.space_group_name_H-M   'P 1'
#
loop_
_entity.id
_entity.type
_entity.pdbx_description
1 polymer ?
#
loop_
_entity_poly.entity_id
_entity_poly.type
_entity_poly.pdbx_seq_one_letter_code
_entity_poly.pdbx_strand_id
1 'polypeptide(L)'
;MTVRYDDFAVEWLGYATARLAPEDGPVAYTDPGRYGVLDDYWARDGDLVVVTHDHHYDPEGIRSVASEEATLVIYDAVDPEGIDRDVESIDSLADDYDVIRVDDEARVDVHTPAGEATVWSVAAHNDPEGPNAGPDGSVTHPPGLGCGFLLGLGDRTVFWPGDSDALDAFAELDVSVFLANIGGGGIVSDRHTSADLAERMDPDLVVPIHYDTFEKLEADGEAFAGDVAARSIPVALDARSANQ
;
A
#
# COMPACT_ATOMS: atom_id res chain seq x y z
N MET A 1 12.46 11.10 1.83
CA MET A 1 12.50 11.68 3.22
C MET A 1 11.77 10.69 4.09
N THR A 2 12.17 10.48 5.33
CA THR A 2 11.50 9.52 6.22
C THR A 2 10.59 10.27 7.17
N VAL A 3 9.30 9.95 7.19
CA VAL A 3 8.34 10.43 8.19
C VAL A 3 8.56 9.61 9.47
N ARG A 4 8.71 10.30 10.60
CA ARG A 4 8.81 9.66 11.92
C ARG A 4 7.61 10.04 12.77
N TYR A 5 6.97 9.03 13.30
CA TYR A 5 5.87 9.14 14.23
C TYR A 5 6.20 8.31 15.48
N ASP A 6 6.67 8.98 16.53
CA ASP A 6 7.24 8.38 17.73
C ASP A 6 8.34 7.36 17.38
N ASP A 7 8.13 6.09 17.70
CA ASP A 7 8.99 4.93 17.47
C ASP A 7 8.74 4.23 16.12
N PHE A 8 7.94 4.85 15.24
CA PHE A 8 7.57 4.30 13.94
C PHE A 8 8.08 5.19 12.80
N ALA A 9 8.65 4.58 11.78
CA ALA A 9 9.10 5.28 10.58
C ALA A 9 8.34 4.84 9.35
N VAL A 10 7.88 5.79 8.54
CA VAL A 10 7.27 5.58 7.23
C VAL A 10 8.15 6.25 6.18
N GLU A 11 8.52 5.51 5.15
CA GLU A 11 9.25 6.03 4.00
C GLU A 11 8.51 5.65 2.72
N TRP A 12 7.98 6.65 2.01
CA TRP A 12 7.40 6.43 0.70
C TRP A 12 8.52 6.37 -0.35
N LEU A 13 8.67 5.21 -0.97
CA LEU A 13 9.72 4.96 -1.97
C LEU A 13 9.29 5.29 -3.40
N GLY A 14 8.03 5.67 -3.59
CA GLY A 14 7.41 6.00 -4.87
C GLY A 14 6.31 5.02 -5.22
N TYR A 15 5.39 5.42 -6.11
CA TYR A 15 4.23 4.65 -6.53
C TYR A 15 3.47 4.07 -5.31
N ALA A 16 3.25 2.74 -5.27
CA ALA A 16 2.60 2.02 -4.18
C ALA A 16 3.56 1.54 -3.08
N THR A 17 4.86 1.81 -3.24
CA THR A 17 5.89 1.27 -2.37
C THR A 17 6.12 2.15 -1.15
N ALA A 18 5.78 1.64 0.03
CA ALA A 18 6.14 2.24 1.30
C ALA A 18 6.96 1.25 2.15
N ARG A 19 7.98 1.76 2.83
CA ARG A 19 8.71 1.05 3.88
C ARG A 19 8.20 1.49 5.24
N LEU A 20 7.82 0.52 6.06
CA LEU A 20 7.21 0.67 7.38
C LEU A 20 8.13 0.03 8.40
N ALA A 21 8.68 0.82 9.31
CA ALA A 21 9.71 0.35 10.22
C ALA A 21 9.43 0.82 11.66
N PRO A 22 8.89 -0.05 12.51
CA PRO A 22 8.91 0.19 13.96
C PRO A 22 10.36 0.20 14.48
N GLU A 23 10.63 0.87 15.60
CA GLU A 23 11.95 0.84 16.24
C GLU A 23 12.28 -0.57 16.72
N ASP A 24 11.28 -1.27 17.30
CA ASP A 24 11.36 -2.67 17.70
C ASP A 24 10.27 -3.46 16.96
N GLY A 25 10.65 -4.35 16.04
CA GLY A 25 9.71 -5.19 15.30
C GLY A 25 10.04 -5.35 13.82
N PRO A 26 9.20 -6.07 13.08
CA PRO A 26 9.45 -6.38 11.68
C PRO A 26 9.31 -5.16 10.76
N VAL A 27 10.24 -5.01 9.84
CA VAL A 27 10.16 -4.05 8.74
C VAL A 27 9.23 -4.61 7.67
N ALA A 28 8.22 -3.83 7.28
CA ALA A 28 7.28 -4.22 6.23
C ALA A 28 7.38 -3.31 5.00
N TYR A 29 7.07 -3.89 3.83
CA TYR A 29 6.95 -3.17 2.57
C TYR A 29 5.60 -3.44 1.90
N THR A 30 5.01 -2.38 1.36
CA THR A 30 3.81 -2.48 0.52
C THR A 30 4.19 -2.44 -0.95
N ASP A 31 3.65 -3.35 -1.76
CA ASP A 31 3.70 -3.35 -3.23
C ASP A 31 5.04 -2.86 -3.82
N PRO A 32 6.17 -3.51 -3.50
CA PRO A 32 7.47 -2.97 -3.86
C PRO A 32 7.78 -3.09 -5.35
N GLY A 33 8.22 -1.98 -5.93
CA GLY A 33 8.71 -1.92 -7.30
C GLY A 33 7.81 -1.18 -8.27
N ARG A 34 7.87 -1.57 -9.55
CA ARG A 34 7.23 -0.93 -10.68
C ARG A 34 7.76 0.48 -10.98
N TYR A 35 7.70 0.87 -12.23
CA TYR A 35 8.05 2.20 -12.74
C TYR A 35 9.42 2.73 -12.31
N GLY A 36 10.38 1.85 -11.98
CA GLY A 36 11.73 2.24 -11.60
C GLY A 36 11.84 2.90 -10.21
N VAL A 37 10.81 2.83 -9.37
CA VAL A 37 10.84 3.49 -8.04
C VAL A 37 11.88 2.90 -7.09
N LEU A 38 12.33 1.67 -7.37
CA LEU A 38 13.39 0.99 -6.62
C LEU A 38 14.70 0.83 -7.43
N ASP A 39 14.87 1.60 -8.51
CA ASP A 39 16.15 1.58 -9.23
C ASP A 39 17.30 1.95 -8.27
N ASP A 40 18.33 1.13 -8.24
CA ASP A 40 19.48 1.26 -7.31
C ASP A 40 19.13 1.14 -5.80
N TYR A 41 17.93 0.67 -5.45
CA TYR A 41 17.51 0.43 -4.06
C TYR A 41 17.64 -1.06 -3.71
N TRP A 42 18.48 -1.40 -2.74
CA TRP A 42 18.78 -2.77 -2.31
C TRP A 42 18.90 -2.84 -0.79
N ALA A 43 17.86 -2.44 -0.06
CA ALA A 43 17.89 -2.47 1.40
C ALA A 43 17.92 -3.90 1.93
N ARG A 44 17.09 -4.79 1.36
CA ARG A 44 16.96 -6.20 1.78
C ARG A 44 16.78 -6.36 3.29
N ASP A 45 16.02 -5.46 3.87
CA ASP A 45 15.73 -5.41 5.31
C ASP A 45 14.25 -5.66 5.61
N GLY A 46 13.44 -5.96 4.59
CA GLY A 46 12.03 -6.26 4.75
C GLY A 46 11.82 -7.66 5.31
N ASP A 47 11.23 -7.74 6.48
CA ASP A 47 10.82 -9.01 7.10
C ASP A 47 9.46 -9.47 6.60
N LEU A 48 8.63 -8.52 6.17
CA LEU A 48 7.29 -8.71 5.61
C LEU A 48 7.13 -7.91 4.32
N VAL A 49 6.64 -8.55 3.27
CA VAL A 49 6.27 -7.87 2.02
C VAL A 49 4.83 -8.23 1.68
N VAL A 50 4.00 -7.22 1.40
CA VAL A 50 2.62 -7.44 0.99
C VAL A 50 2.41 -7.02 -0.47
N VAL A 51 1.61 -7.80 -1.24
CA VAL A 51 1.26 -7.52 -2.63
C VAL A 51 -0.25 -7.58 -2.80
N THR A 52 -0.83 -6.44 -3.19
CA THR A 52 -2.27 -6.23 -3.23
C THR A 52 -2.96 -6.81 -4.48
N HIS A 53 -2.33 -6.70 -5.65
CA HIS A 53 -2.91 -7.15 -6.92
C HIS A 53 -1.87 -7.21 -8.06
N ASP A 54 -2.27 -7.71 -9.23
CA ASP A 54 -1.42 -7.95 -10.40
C ASP A 54 -0.63 -6.74 -10.88
N HIS A 55 -1.23 -5.55 -10.89
CA HIS A 55 -0.56 -4.35 -11.39
C HIS A 55 0.68 -3.98 -10.55
N HIS A 56 0.68 -4.34 -9.28
CA HIS A 56 1.77 -4.09 -8.34
C HIS A 56 2.75 -5.26 -8.20
N TYR A 57 2.42 -6.43 -8.73
CA TYR A 57 3.31 -7.58 -8.64
C TYR A 57 4.60 -7.34 -9.43
N ASP A 58 5.71 -7.21 -8.72
CA ASP A 58 7.05 -6.98 -9.26
C ASP A 58 8.10 -7.81 -8.52
N PRO A 59 8.47 -8.99 -9.05
CA PRO A 59 9.45 -9.86 -8.40
C PRO A 59 10.82 -9.24 -8.19
N GLU A 60 11.29 -8.36 -9.09
CA GLU A 60 12.56 -7.65 -8.92
C GLU A 60 12.48 -6.64 -7.76
N GLY A 61 11.35 -5.92 -7.67
CA GLY A 61 11.06 -5.04 -6.54
C GLY A 61 11.00 -5.79 -5.21
N ILE A 62 10.30 -6.94 -5.18
CA ILE A 62 10.25 -7.81 -4.01
C ILE A 62 11.66 -8.22 -3.58
N ARG A 63 12.50 -8.73 -4.50
CA ARG A 63 13.87 -9.19 -4.23
C ARG A 63 14.80 -8.06 -3.79
N SER A 64 14.51 -6.82 -4.15
CA SER A 64 15.34 -5.67 -3.75
C SER A 64 15.08 -5.22 -2.31
N VAL A 65 13.92 -5.53 -1.75
CA VAL A 65 13.53 -5.13 -0.40
C VAL A 65 13.49 -6.29 0.60
N ALA A 66 13.11 -7.51 0.19
CA ALA A 66 12.97 -8.66 1.06
C ALA A 66 14.31 -9.12 1.64
N SER A 67 14.36 -9.37 2.93
CA SER A 67 15.47 -10.07 3.58
C SER A 67 15.48 -11.56 3.21
N GLU A 68 16.53 -12.29 3.53
CA GLU A 68 16.62 -13.73 3.21
C GLU A 68 15.57 -14.58 3.94
N GLU A 69 15.03 -14.10 5.05
CA GLU A 69 14.03 -14.80 5.89
C GLU A 69 12.66 -14.08 5.82
N ALA A 70 12.42 -13.29 4.76
CA ALA A 70 11.17 -12.54 4.60
C ALA A 70 9.97 -13.45 4.36
N THR A 71 8.82 -13.05 4.89
CA THR A 71 7.52 -13.60 4.51
C THR A 71 6.84 -12.69 3.50
N LEU A 72 6.37 -13.26 2.39
CA LEU A 72 5.59 -12.57 1.38
C LEU A 72 4.11 -12.91 1.58
N VAL A 73 3.26 -11.91 1.78
CA VAL A 73 1.80 -12.09 1.82
C VAL A 73 1.21 -11.51 0.53
N ILE A 74 0.71 -12.39 -0.31
CA ILE A 74 0.25 -12.05 -1.66
C ILE A 74 -1.25 -12.36 -1.78
N TYR A 75 -2.03 -11.38 -2.28
CA TYR A 75 -3.45 -11.61 -2.51
C TYR A 75 -3.68 -12.75 -3.52
N ASP A 76 -4.70 -13.58 -3.28
CA ASP A 76 -4.88 -14.84 -3.99
C ASP A 76 -5.25 -14.68 -5.48
N ALA A 77 -5.81 -13.53 -5.87
CA ALA A 77 -6.09 -13.23 -7.27
C ALA A 77 -4.85 -12.79 -8.08
N VAL A 78 -3.69 -12.55 -7.46
CA VAL A 78 -2.45 -12.25 -8.19
C VAL A 78 -2.05 -13.45 -9.03
N ASP A 79 -2.13 -13.29 -10.36
CA ASP A 79 -1.82 -14.32 -11.35
C ASP A 79 -0.73 -13.83 -12.32
N PRO A 80 0.54 -14.24 -12.12
CA PRO A 80 1.63 -13.85 -13.01
C PRO A 80 1.43 -14.24 -14.48
N GLU A 81 0.67 -15.31 -14.77
CA GLU A 81 0.39 -15.74 -16.14
C GLU A 81 -0.60 -14.79 -16.85
N GLY A 82 -1.45 -14.11 -16.07
CA GLY A 82 -2.40 -13.09 -16.57
C GLY A 82 -1.79 -11.71 -16.79
N ILE A 83 -0.58 -11.45 -16.28
CA ILE A 83 0.09 -10.16 -16.38
C ILE A 83 0.70 -9.97 -17.78
N ASP A 84 0.33 -8.86 -18.46
CA ASP A 84 0.90 -8.53 -19.78
C ASP A 84 2.34 -7.96 -19.68
N ARG A 85 3.20 -8.71 -19.00
CA ARG A 85 4.64 -8.47 -18.81
C ARG A 85 5.34 -9.81 -18.58
N ASP A 86 6.62 -9.88 -18.97
CA ASP A 86 7.46 -11.03 -18.60
C ASP A 86 7.86 -10.89 -17.13
N VAL A 87 7.20 -11.62 -16.25
CA VAL A 87 7.44 -11.62 -14.80
C VAL A 87 7.66 -13.03 -14.28
N GLU A 88 8.49 -13.15 -13.26
CA GLU A 88 8.75 -14.39 -12.55
C GLU A 88 7.47 -14.90 -11.85
N SER A 89 7.28 -16.21 -11.81
CA SER A 89 6.14 -16.82 -11.13
C SER A 89 6.22 -16.71 -9.60
N ILE A 90 5.08 -16.81 -8.93
CA ILE A 90 5.04 -16.86 -7.46
C ILE A 90 5.74 -18.13 -6.94
N ASP A 91 5.64 -19.24 -7.65
CA ASP A 91 6.33 -20.49 -7.28
C ASP A 91 7.86 -20.30 -7.25
N SER A 92 8.40 -19.50 -8.17
CA SER A 92 9.83 -19.17 -8.17
C SER A 92 10.24 -18.28 -6.98
N LEU A 93 9.36 -17.38 -6.53
CA LEU A 93 9.59 -16.64 -5.28
C LEU A 93 9.52 -17.55 -4.06
N ALA A 94 8.64 -18.56 -4.08
CA ALA A 94 8.48 -19.54 -3.00
C ALA A 94 9.68 -20.48 -2.86
N ASP A 95 10.59 -20.55 -3.84
CA ASP A 95 11.86 -21.25 -3.70
C ASP A 95 12.84 -20.51 -2.77
N ASP A 96 12.66 -19.19 -2.60
CA ASP A 96 13.56 -18.32 -1.83
C ASP A 96 12.92 -17.73 -0.57
N TYR A 97 11.59 -17.60 -0.52
CA TYR A 97 10.85 -16.91 0.55
C TYR A 97 9.68 -17.76 1.07
N ASP A 98 9.23 -17.48 2.29
CA ASP A 98 7.95 -18.00 2.77
C ASP A 98 6.80 -17.21 2.13
N VAL A 99 5.95 -17.87 1.33
CA VAL A 99 4.86 -17.23 0.59
C VAL A 99 3.52 -17.69 1.14
N ILE A 100 2.73 -16.72 1.59
CA ILE A 100 1.37 -16.91 2.10
C ILE A 100 0.40 -16.25 1.12
N ARG A 101 -0.54 -17.03 0.58
CA ARG A 101 -1.63 -16.52 -0.24
C ARG A 101 -2.84 -16.23 0.66
N VAL A 102 -3.48 -15.07 0.45
CA VAL A 102 -4.63 -14.65 1.24
C VAL A 102 -5.79 -14.24 0.34
N ASP A 103 -6.99 -14.63 0.73
CA ASP A 103 -8.27 -14.22 0.15
C ASP A 103 -8.80 -12.96 0.88
N ASP A 104 -9.99 -12.46 0.49
CA ASP A 104 -10.65 -11.35 1.18
C ASP A 104 -10.93 -11.70 2.66
N GLU A 105 -10.86 -10.67 3.51
CA GLU A 105 -11.17 -10.76 4.94
C GLU A 105 -10.36 -11.83 5.72
N ALA A 106 -9.19 -12.21 5.18
CA ALA A 106 -8.29 -13.13 5.86
C ALA A 106 -7.48 -12.42 6.95
N ARG A 107 -7.08 -13.19 7.97
CA ARG A 107 -6.12 -12.77 9.00
C ARG A 107 -4.99 -13.78 9.07
N VAL A 108 -3.77 -13.27 9.01
CA VAL A 108 -2.54 -14.08 9.11
C VAL A 108 -1.63 -13.47 10.18
N ASP A 109 -1.19 -14.29 11.13
CA ASP A 109 -0.12 -13.93 12.04
C ASP A 109 1.21 -14.41 11.48
N VAL A 110 2.13 -13.48 11.22
CA VAL A 110 3.43 -13.69 10.60
C VAL A 110 4.51 -13.62 11.68
N HIS A 111 5.33 -14.67 11.78
CA HIS A 111 6.45 -14.73 12.70
C HIS A 111 7.74 -14.49 11.93
N THR A 112 8.44 -13.41 12.26
CA THR A 112 9.72 -13.06 11.65
C THR A 112 10.85 -13.08 12.69
N PRO A 113 12.12 -13.09 12.27
CA PRO A 113 13.24 -12.97 13.22
C PRO A 113 13.22 -11.66 14.04
N ALA A 114 12.62 -10.60 13.50
CA ALA A 114 12.50 -9.29 14.15
C ALA A 114 11.28 -9.19 15.08
N GLY A 115 10.36 -10.16 15.06
CA GLY A 115 9.15 -10.16 15.89
C GLY A 115 7.91 -10.64 15.15
N GLU A 116 6.74 -10.35 15.71
CA GLU A 116 5.46 -10.75 15.16
C GLU A 116 4.82 -9.59 14.40
N ALA A 117 4.17 -9.89 13.27
CA ALA A 117 3.26 -9.01 12.55
C ALA A 117 1.91 -9.69 12.37
N THR A 118 0.85 -8.91 12.30
CA THR A 118 -0.46 -9.42 11.88
C THR A 118 -0.87 -8.73 10.58
N VAL A 119 -1.33 -9.50 9.62
CA VAL A 119 -1.81 -9.00 8.32
C VAL A 119 -3.29 -9.34 8.20
N TRP A 120 -4.12 -8.34 7.93
CA TRP A 120 -5.51 -8.54 7.52
C TRP A 120 -5.67 -8.06 6.08
N SER A 121 -6.21 -8.90 5.21
CA SER A 121 -6.69 -8.47 3.91
C SER A 121 -8.06 -7.82 4.06
N VAL A 122 -8.27 -6.72 3.35
CA VAL A 122 -9.50 -5.92 3.39
C VAL A 122 -10.00 -5.81 1.97
N ALA A 123 -11.28 -6.14 1.72
CA ALA A 123 -11.88 -6.01 0.40
C ALA A 123 -11.73 -4.59 -0.14
N ALA A 124 -11.09 -4.43 -1.28
CA ALA A 124 -10.75 -3.14 -1.87
C ALA A 124 -10.99 -3.17 -3.40
N HIS A 125 -11.65 -2.12 -3.91
CA HIS A 125 -12.02 -2.02 -5.32
C HIS A 125 -12.46 -0.61 -5.69
N ASN A 126 -12.62 -0.35 -6.99
CA ASN A 126 -13.39 0.81 -7.41
C ASN A 126 -14.89 0.45 -7.41
N ASP A 127 -15.72 1.35 -6.85
CA ASP A 127 -17.16 1.18 -6.84
C ASP A 127 -17.74 1.39 -8.25
N PRO A 128 -18.48 0.43 -8.83
CA PRO A 128 -19.13 0.59 -10.15
C PRO A 128 -20.14 1.74 -10.22
N GLU A 129 -20.60 2.26 -9.08
CA GLU A 129 -21.45 3.45 -8.97
C GLU A 129 -20.67 4.67 -8.45
N GLY A 130 -19.35 4.51 -8.21
CA GLY A 130 -18.45 5.50 -7.62
C GLY A 130 -17.86 6.50 -8.62
N PRO A 131 -17.00 7.39 -8.13
CA PRO A 131 -16.43 8.48 -8.94
C PRO A 131 -15.47 7.99 -10.02
N ASN A 132 -14.90 6.79 -9.88
CA ASN A 132 -13.96 6.21 -10.83
C ASN A 132 -14.63 5.26 -11.84
N ALA A 133 -15.97 5.12 -11.79
CA ALA A 133 -16.71 4.29 -12.74
C ALA A 133 -16.92 4.99 -14.09
N GLY A 134 -16.76 4.24 -15.17
CA GLY A 134 -17.15 4.66 -16.50
C GLY A 134 -18.68 4.79 -16.66
N PRO A 135 -19.16 5.37 -17.77
CA PRO A 135 -20.59 5.56 -18.01
C PRO A 135 -21.42 4.26 -18.03
N ASP A 136 -20.75 3.13 -18.25
CA ASP A 136 -21.34 1.79 -18.31
C ASP A 136 -21.11 0.99 -16.99
N GLY A 137 -20.57 1.65 -15.94
CA GLY A 137 -20.21 1.03 -14.69
C GLY A 137 -18.89 0.25 -14.73
N SER A 138 -18.12 0.35 -15.81
CA SER A 138 -16.79 -0.27 -15.88
C SER A 138 -15.81 0.45 -14.94
N VAL A 139 -14.97 -0.32 -14.27
CA VAL A 139 -13.95 0.19 -13.34
C VAL A 139 -12.59 -0.44 -13.63
N THR A 140 -11.52 0.24 -13.24
CA THR A 140 -10.15 -0.27 -13.44
C THR A 140 -9.86 -1.44 -12.50
N HIS A 141 -10.31 -1.35 -11.25
CA HIS A 141 -10.10 -2.36 -10.22
C HIS A 141 -11.46 -2.89 -9.73
N PRO A 142 -12.06 -3.86 -10.43
CA PRO A 142 -13.31 -4.45 -10.00
C PRO A 142 -13.16 -5.26 -8.70
N PRO A 143 -14.26 -5.51 -7.97
CA PRO A 143 -14.24 -6.37 -6.79
C PRO A 143 -13.59 -7.73 -7.07
N GLY A 144 -12.68 -8.16 -6.18
CA GLY A 144 -11.96 -9.42 -6.28
C GLY A 144 -10.68 -9.38 -7.15
N LEU A 145 -10.35 -8.26 -7.79
CA LEU A 145 -9.06 -8.10 -8.48
C LEU A 145 -7.90 -7.92 -7.51
N GLY A 146 -8.13 -7.25 -6.41
CA GLY A 146 -7.14 -6.94 -5.41
C GLY A 146 -7.75 -6.70 -4.03
N CYS A 147 -6.90 -6.42 -3.05
CA CYS A 147 -7.29 -6.10 -1.70
C CYS A 147 -6.50 -4.90 -1.16
N GLY A 148 -6.94 -4.36 -0.03
CA GLY A 148 -6.12 -3.56 0.86
C GLY A 148 -5.51 -4.42 1.96
N PHE A 149 -4.51 -3.89 2.66
CA PHE A 149 -3.91 -4.54 3.82
C PHE A 149 -3.94 -3.63 5.06
N LEU A 150 -4.44 -4.17 6.17
CA LEU A 150 -4.23 -3.61 7.49
C LEU A 150 -3.11 -4.41 8.16
N LEU A 151 -2.02 -3.73 8.52
CA LEU A 151 -0.81 -4.34 9.06
C LEU A 151 -0.65 -3.97 10.53
N GLY A 152 -0.63 -4.95 11.42
CA GLY A 152 -0.24 -4.77 12.81
C GLY A 152 1.27 -4.94 12.95
N LEU A 153 1.98 -3.86 13.26
CA LEU A 153 3.44 -3.81 13.40
C LEU A 153 3.80 -3.19 14.75
N GLY A 154 4.23 -4.02 15.70
CA GLY A 154 4.38 -3.58 17.08
C GLY A 154 3.04 -3.19 17.70
N ASP A 155 2.95 -1.98 18.24
CA ASP A 155 1.72 -1.42 18.81
C ASP A 155 0.92 -0.51 17.83
N ARG A 156 1.32 -0.49 16.55
CA ARG A 156 0.70 0.34 15.50
C ARG A 156 -0.04 -0.51 14.47
N THR A 157 -1.13 0.05 13.96
CA THR A 157 -1.84 -0.46 12.79
C THR A 157 -1.63 0.48 11.61
N VAL A 158 -1.22 -0.08 10.47
CA VAL A 158 -1.02 0.67 9.22
C VAL A 158 -1.99 0.17 8.17
N PHE A 159 -2.79 1.06 7.60
CA PHE A 159 -3.70 0.71 6.52
C PHE A 159 -3.19 1.19 5.16
N TRP A 160 -3.03 0.25 4.24
CA TRP A 160 -2.79 0.45 2.83
C TRP A 160 -3.98 -0.08 2.03
N PRO A 161 -4.79 0.79 1.38
CA PRO A 161 -6.01 0.36 0.69
C PRO A 161 -5.79 -0.38 -0.63
N GLY A 162 -4.51 -0.49 -1.12
CA GLY A 162 -4.30 -0.92 -2.50
C GLY A 162 -4.92 0.07 -3.50
N ASP A 163 -5.19 -0.38 -4.72
CA ASP A 163 -5.85 0.46 -5.73
C ASP A 163 -7.37 0.39 -5.58
N SER A 164 -7.92 1.36 -4.84
CA SER A 164 -9.32 1.37 -4.44
C SER A 164 -9.92 2.77 -4.41
N ASP A 165 -11.23 2.85 -4.46
CA ASP A 165 -11.98 4.01 -4.01
C ASP A 165 -11.97 4.10 -2.47
N ALA A 166 -12.36 5.25 -1.94
CA ALA A 166 -12.52 5.49 -0.51
C ALA A 166 -13.83 4.82 0.00
N LEU A 167 -13.80 3.49 0.13
CA LEU A 167 -14.97 2.70 0.51
C LEU A 167 -15.42 3.01 1.95
N ASP A 168 -16.73 2.99 2.18
CA ASP A 168 -17.31 3.28 3.50
C ASP A 168 -16.84 2.30 4.59
N ALA A 169 -16.59 1.03 4.23
CA ALA A 169 -16.09 0.03 5.16
C ALA A 169 -14.70 0.36 5.74
N PHE A 170 -13.88 1.13 5.05
CA PHE A 170 -12.57 1.52 5.54
C PHE A 170 -12.64 2.44 6.77
N ALA A 171 -13.72 3.20 6.91
CA ALA A 171 -13.91 4.08 8.06
C ALA A 171 -14.14 3.33 9.38
N GLU A 172 -14.45 2.04 9.33
CA GLU A 172 -14.65 1.19 10.51
C GLU A 172 -13.35 0.55 11.03
N LEU A 173 -12.23 0.74 10.32
CA LEU A 173 -10.93 0.19 10.69
C LEU A 173 -10.29 1.05 11.80
N ASP A 174 -9.63 0.38 12.75
CA ASP A 174 -8.82 1.03 13.78
C ASP A 174 -7.38 1.20 13.26
N VAL A 175 -7.05 2.42 12.84
CA VAL A 175 -5.84 2.73 12.08
C VAL A 175 -4.98 3.77 12.79
N SER A 176 -3.72 3.41 13.10
CA SER A 176 -2.74 4.39 13.57
C SER A 176 -2.16 5.21 12.41
N VAL A 177 -1.79 4.55 11.30
CA VAL A 177 -1.21 5.22 10.13
C VAL A 177 -2.00 4.86 8.87
N PHE A 178 -2.54 5.87 8.21
CA PHE A 178 -3.22 5.71 6.92
C PHE A 178 -2.30 6.10 5.76
N LEU A 179 -1.94 5.14 4.92
CA LEU A 179 -1.26 5.39 3.64
C LEU A 179 -2.33 5.78 2.60
N ALA A 180 -2.52 7.07 2.41
CA ALA A 180 -3.63 7.56 1.61
C ALA A 180 -3.30 7.62 0.12
N ASN A 181 -4.08 6.95 -0.72
CA ASN A 181 -4.09 7.19 -2.15
C ASN A 181 -4.61 8.60 -2.44
N ILE A 182 -3.90 9.37 -3.27
CA ILE A 182 -4.36 10.70 -3.68
C ILE A 182 -4.27 10.94 -5.18
N GLY A 183 -3.77 9.96 -5.94
CA GLY A 183 -3.51 10.08 -7.38
C GLY A 183 -4.77 10.23 -8.24
N GLY A 184 -5.90 9.67 -7.84
CA GLY A 184 -7.15 9.75 -8.61
C GLY A 184 -7.06 9.08 -9.98
N GLY A 185 -7.31 9.84 -11.03
CA GLY A 185 -7.10 9.42 -12.42
C GLY A 185 -8.03 8.31 -12.93
N GLY A 186 -9.14 8.02 -12.24
CA GLY A 186 -10.00 6.87 -12.54
C GLY A 186 -9.38 5.52 -12.14
N ILE A 187 -8.37 5.55 -11.26
CA ILE A 187 -7.58 4.39 -10.82
C ILE A 187 -7.79 4.18 -9.33
N VAL A 188 -7.57 5.22 -8.52
CA VAL A 188 -7.66 5.19 -7.07
C VAL A 188 -8.45 6.39 -6.55
N SER A 189 -8.64 6.48 -5.26
CA SER A 189 -9.17 7.68 -4.60
C SER A 189 -8.38 8.92 -4.98
N ASP A 190 -9.06 10.04 -5.11
CA ASP A 190 -8.43 11.35 -5.26
C ASP A 190 -8.17 12.02 -3.90
N ARG A 191 -7.51 13.18 -3.92
CA ARG A 191 -7.17 13.91 -2.70
C ARG A 191 -8.38 14.27 -1.83
N HIS A 192 -9.55 14.53 -2.45
CA HIS A 192 -10.74 14.96 -1.72
C HIS A 192 -11.43 13.78 -1.05
N THR A 193 -11.66 12.69 -1.79
CA THR A 193 -12.26 11.47 -1.27
C THR A 193 -11.38 10.81 -0.22
N SER A 194 -10.04 10.87 -0.38
CA SER A 194 -9.10 10.37 0.63
C SER A 194 -9.05 11.24 1.89
N ALA A 195 -9.17 12.57 1.77
CA ALA A 195 -9.27 13.44 2.94
C ALA A 195 -10.58 13.24 3.69
N ASP A 196 -11.69 13.01 2.99
CA ASP A 196 -13.00 12.70 3.59
C ASP A 196 -12.99 11.31 4.26
N LEU A 197 -12.28 10.33 3.68
CA LEU A 197 -12.05 9.04 4.33
C LEU A 197 -11.22 9.18 5.60
N ALA A 198 -10.11 9.94 5.55
CA ALA A 198 -9.28 10.21 6.71
C ALA A 198 -10.09 10.84 7.87
N GLU A 199 -11.02 11.77 7.57
CA GLU A 199 -11.90 12.36 8.59
C GLU A 199 -12.81 11.33 9.25
N ARG A 200 -13.34 10.38 8.48
CA ARG A 200 -14.23 9.31 9.01
C ARG A 200 -13.47 8.23 9.76
N MET A 201 -12.25 7.90 9.32
CA MET A 201 -11.37 6.90 9.92
C MET A 201 -10.70 7.40 11.19
N ASP A 202 -10.40 8.72 11.28
CA ASP A 202 -9.72 9.40 12.39
C ASP A 202 -8.38 8.74 12.80
N PRO A 203 -7.44 8.53 11.85
CA PRO A 203 -6.15 7.91 12.15
C PRO A 203 -5.23 8.88 12.91
N ASP A 204 -4.24 8.33 13.63
CA ASP A 204 -3.24 9.13 14.32
C ASP A 204 -2.34 9.92 13.36
N LEU A 205 -2.09 9.37 12.15
CA LEU A 205 -1.27 9.99 11.11
C LEU A 205 -1.74 9.58 9.72
N VAL A 206 -1.78 10.55 8.80
CA VAL A 206 -1.98 10.31 7.37
C VAL A 206 -0.69 10.57 6.60
N VAL A 207 -0.30 9.66 5.72
CA VAL A 207 0.83 9.82 4.79
C VAL A 207 0.32 9.58 3.38
N PRO A 208 0.27 10.62 2.51
CA PRO A 208 -0.15 10.41 1.13
C PRO A 208 0.93 9.67 0.33
N ILE A 209 0.48 8.69 -0.43
CA ILE A 209 1.31 7.92 -1.36
C ILE A 209 0.55 7.70 -2.68
N HIS A 210 1.12 6.97 -3.61
CA HIS A 210 0.49 6.57 -4.87
C HIS A 210 0.03 7.76 -5.73
N TYR A 211 0.92 8.76 -5.89
CA TYR A 211 0.71 9.92 -6.75
C TYR A 211 2.01 10.31 -7.48
N ASP A 212 1.92 11.18 -8.48
CA ASP A 212 3.06 11.73 -9.26
C ASP A 212 4.00 10.68 -9.90
N THR A 213 3.55 9.43 -10.06
CA THR A 213 4.35 8.39 -10.73
C THR A 213 4.24 8.49 -12.24
N PHE A 214 3.06 8.81 -12.75
CA PHE A 214 2.77 9.07 -14.16
C PHE A 214 1.56 10.00 -14.29
N GLU A 215 1.36 10.58 -15.49
CA GLU A 215 0.40 11.66 -15.75
C GLU A 215 -1.01 11.47 -15.16
N LYS A 216 -1.55 10.24 -15.18
CA LYS A 216 -2.89 9.96 -14.63
C LYS A 216 -2.95 10.04 -13.10
N LEU A 217 -1.82 9.90 -12.43
CA LEU A 217 -1.72 9.94 -10.96
C LEU A 217 -1.17 11.28 -10.45
N GLU A 218 -1.08 12.30 -11.30
CA GLU A 218 -0.63 13.63 -10.85
C GLU A 218 -1.61 14.21 -9.82
N ALA A 219 -1.08 14.58 -8.63
CA ALA A 219 -1.88 15.15 -7.57
C ALA A 219 -1.08 16.17 -6.75
N ASP A 220 -1.78 17.13 -6.17
CA ASP A 220 -1.21 18.15 -5.30
C ASP A 220 -1.17 17.65 -3.85
N GLY A 221 -0.02 17.07 -3.46
CA GLY A 221 0.20 16.55 -2.10
C GLY A 221 0.16 17.65 -1.03
N GLU A 222 0.61 18.89 -1.33
CA GLU A 222 0.55 20.00 -0.38
C GLU A 222 -0.91 20.42 -0.14
N ALA A 223 -1.71 20.49 -1.20
CA ALA A 223 -3.13 20.78 -1.07
C ALA A 223 -3.87 19.66 -0.31
N PHE A 224 -3.52 18.37 -0.54
CA PHE A 224 -4.04 17.26 0.26
C PHE A 224 -3.72 17.41 1.74
N ALA A 225 -2.45 17.71 2.07
CA ALA A 225 -2.06 17.93 3.46
C ALA A 225 -2.83 19.10 4.10
N GLY A 226 -3.11 20.16 3.33
CA GLY A 226 -3.97 21.26 3.77
C GLY A 226 -5.42 20.82 4.04
N ASP A 227 -5.98 19.98 3.16
CA ASP A 227 -7.34 19.44 3.30
C ASP A 227 -7.49 18.55 4.55
N VAL A 228 -6.50 17.68 4.84
CA VAL A 228 -6.47 16.80 6.02
C VAL A 228 -6.24 17.62 7.30
N ALA A 229 -5.28 18.54 7.30
CA ALA A 229 -4.98 19.38 8.45
C ALA A 229 -6.17 20.28 8.83
N ALA A 230 -6.96 20.75 7.86
CA ALA A 230 -8.18 21.53 8.12
C ALA A 230 -9.25 20.71 8.88
N ARG A 231 -9.19 19.39 8.82
CA ARG A 231 -10.03 18.43 9.58
C ARG A 231 -9.45 18.07 10.96
N SER A 232 -8.33 18.73 11.34
CA SER A 232 -7.59 18.49 12.59
C SER A 232 -6.97 17.11 12.71
N ILE A 233 -6.66 16.46 11.59
CA ILE A 233 -5.99 15.17 11.54
C ILE A 233 -4.51 15.39 11.25
N PRO A 234 -3.58 14.74 11.96
CA PRO A 234 -2.15 14.82 11.67
C PRO A 234 -1.85 14.25 10.27
N VAL A 235 -1.06 14.98 9.49
CA VAL A 235 -0.64 14.58 8.16
C VAL A 235 0.82 14.92 7.95
N ALA A 236 1.57 14.04 7.30
CA ALA A 236 2.96 14.28 6.95
C ALA A 236 3.20 13.93 5.48
N LEU A 237 3.91 14.83 4.79
CA LEU A 237 4.37 14.59 3.43
C LEU A 237 5.77 13.97 3.48
N ASP A 238 5.93 12.81 2.86
CA ASP A 238 7.23 12.32 2.43
C ASP A 238 7.52 12.91 1.04
N ALA A 239 7.77 14.22 1.01
CA ALA A 239 8.04 14.92 -0.23
C ALA A 239 9.35 14.43 -0.84
N ARG A 240 9.29 13.43 -1.71
CA ARG A 240 10.30 13.28 -2.75
C ARG A 240 10.10 14.46 -3.69
N SER A 241 11.11 15.32 -3.77
CA SER A 241 11.11 16.40 -4.75
C SER A 241 10.80 15.80 -6.14
N ALA A 242 9.82 16.36 -6.82
CA ALA A 242 9.41 15.99 -8.19
C ALA A 242 10.51 16.23 -9.26
N ASN A 243 11.78 15.99 -8.91
CA ASN A 243 12.97 16.19 -9.74
C ASN A 243 14.02 15.10 -9.41
N GLN A 244 13.73 13.87 -9.76
CA GLN A 244 14.77 12.88 -10.08
C GLN A 244 14.33 12.02 -11.24
#